data_2eaf8e43984a03766b3132cd04672f5a
#
_entry.id   2eaf8e43984a03766b3132cd04672f5a
#
_cell.length_a   1.000
_cell.length_b   1.000
_cell.length_c   1.000
_cell.angle_alpha   90.00
_cell.angle_beta   90.00
_cell.angle_gamma   90.00
#
_symmetry.space_group_name_H-M   'P 1'
#
loop_
_entity.id
_entity.type
_entity.pdbx_description
1 polymer ?
#
loop_
_entity_poly.entity_id
_entity_poly.type
_entity_poly.pdbx_seq_one_letter_code
_entity_poly.pdbx_strand_id
1 'polypeptide(L)'
;MRVLMFGWEFPPHITGGLGTACYGMVKGLFKNDVEVTFVVPKAYNDEDTSSIKLVNASDVEIDIRNTKFLNNIDKFTYIQVKSSLIPYVGPKEYKSYLEKLSSDSIQKESSIYNPKYEFSGKYGANLLDEVARYALVATEIAQTEDFDIIHAHDWLTYSAGIAAKKASGKPLVVHTHATEFDRSGENVNSLVYNLEKNGMEAADKVIAVSNLTRNIIINKYGINPDKVVTVHNAVEPADNKNIENVKKNVKEKVVTFLGR
;
A
#
# COMPACT_ATOMS: atom_id res chain seq x y z
N MET A 1 -19.25 -9.04 -7.80
CA MET A 1 -18.57 -8.67 -6.54
C MET A 1 -17.76 -7.42 -6.78
N ARG A 2 -17.86 -6.43 -5.89
CA ARG A 2 -17.18 -5.13 -6.01
C ARG A 2 -16.13 -5.01 -4.92
N VAL A 3 -14.91 -4.67 -5.30
CA VAL A 3 -13.76 -4.60 -4.40
C VAL A 3 -13.28 -3.15 -4.31
N LEU A 4 -13.20 -2.60 -3.09
CA LEU A 4 -12.47 -1.38 -2.82
C LEU A 4 -11.02 -1.74 -2.50
N MET A 5 -10.11 -1.43 -3.42
CA MET A 5 -8.71 -1.85 -3.34
C MET A 5 -7.79 -0.65 -3.08
N PHE A 6 -7.01 -0.72 -2.02
CA PHE A 6 -6.02 0.31 -1.68
C PHE A 6 -4.63 -0.14 -2.10
N GLY A 7 -4.02 0.60 -3.03
CA GLY A 7 -2.64 0.48 -3.45
C GLY A 7 -1.86 1.75 -3.18
N TRP A 8 -0.54 1.71 -3.39
CA TRP A 8 0.32 2.88 -3.24
C TRP A 8 0.71 3.50 -4.57
N GLU A 9 0.86 2.65 -5.58
CA GLU A 9 1.27 3.03 -6.93
C GLU A 9 0.51 2.20 -7.96
N PHE A 10 0.35 2.74 -9.18
CA PHE A 10 -0.28 2.07 -10.32
C PHE A 10 0.46 2.39 -11.62
N PRO A 11 0.60 1.44 -12.57
CA PRO A 11 1.31 1.70 -13.82
C PRO A 11 0.69 2.83 -14.65
N PRO A 12 1.52 3.66 -15.34
CA PRO A 12 2.97 3.48 -15.53
C PRO A 12 3.85 3.98 -14.39
N HIS A 13 3.28 4.67 -13.39
CA HIS A 13 4.00 5.29 -12.26
C HIS A 13 4.27 4.29 -11.14
N ILE A 14 5.17 3.35 -11.39
CA ILE A 14 5.59 2.34 -10.43
C ILE A 14 7.10 2.39 -10.19
N THR A 15 7.51 2.07 -8.96
CA THR A 15 8.92 2.03 -8.57
C THR A 15 9.43 0.61 -8.34
N GLY A 16 8.52 -0.37 -8.27
CA GLY A 16 8.87 -1.76 -7.96
C GLY A 16 7.82 -2.79 -8.35
N GLY A 17 7.99 -4.00 -7.81
CA GLY A 17 7.15 -5.14 -8.12
C GLY A 17 5.71 -5.05 -7.59
N LEU A 18 5.47 -4.24 -6.55
CA LEU A 18 4.15 -4.12 -5.92
C LEU A 18 3.10 -3.60 -6.91
N GLY A 19 3.38 -2.49 -7.58
CA GLY A 19 2.45 -1.92 -8.57
C GLY A 19 2.19 -2.86 -9.75
N THR A 20 3.23 -3.58 -10.20
CA THR A 20 3.09 -4.61 -11.25
C THR A 20 2.21 -5.77 -10.78
N ALA A 21 2.38 -6.24 -9.55
CA ALA A 21 1.59 -7.33 -8.99
C ALA A 21 0.12 -6.91 -8.82
N CYS A 22 -0.13 -5.72 -8.31
CA CYS A 22 -1.48 -5.15 -8.18
C CYS A 22 -2.17 -5.02 -9.54
N TYR A 23 -1.46 -4.50 -10.54
CA TYR A 23 -1.99 -4.37 -11.90
C TYR A 23 -2.37 -5.72 -12.52
N GLY A 24 -1.48 -6.71 -12.42
CA GLY A 24 -1.77 -8.07 -12.90
C GLY A 24 -2.97 -8.70 -12.19
N MET A 25 -3.08 -8.50 -10.88
CA MET A 25 -4.21 -8.99 -10.09
C MET A 25 -5.52 -8.35 -10.53
N VAL A 26 -5.55 -7.03 -10.71
CA VAL A 26 -6.74 -6.30 -11.15
C VAL A 26 -7.22 -6.81 -12.51
N LYS A 27 -6.32 -7.01 -13.47
CA LYS A 27 -6.66 -7.61 -14.77
C LYS A 27 -7.23 -9.03 -14.62
N GLY A 28 -6.67 -9.81 -13.68
CA GLY A 28 -7.18 -11.14 -13.36
C GLY A 28 -8.57 -11.11 -12.74
N LEU A 29 -8.83 -10.20 -11.83
CA LEU A 29 -10.13 -9.99 -11.19
C LEU A 29 -11.18 -9.56 -12.23
N PHE A 30 -10.85 -8.61 -13.09
CA PHE A 30 -11.71 -8.14 -14.17
C PHE A 30 -12.11 -9.28 -15.12
N LYS A 31 -11.17 -10.17 -15.49
CA LYS A 31 -11.46 -11.37 -16.30
C LYS A 31 -12.42 -12.36 -15.60
N ASN A 32 -12.62 -12.24 -14.30
CA ASN A 32 -13.53 -13.06 -13.49
C ASN A 32 -14.76 -12.29 -13.00
N ASP A 33 -15.18 -11.26 -13.73
CA ASP A 33 -16.38 -10.46 -13.45
C ASP A 33 -16.38 -9.82 -12.05
N VAL A 34 -15.19 -9.41 -11.57
CA VAL A 34 -15.02 -8.66 -10.34
C VAL A 34 -14.73 -7.21 -10.67
N GLU A 35 -15.58 -6.32 -10.19
CA GLU A 35 -15.39 -4.87 -10.34
C GLU A 35 -14.42 -4.38 -9.28
N VAL A 36 -13.45 -3.56 -9.68
CA VAL A 36 -12.44 -3.00 -8.77
C VAL A 36 -12.46 -1.49 -8.83
N THR A 37 -12.71 -0.86 -7.68
CA THR A 37 -12.36 0.55 -7.44
C THR A 37 -10.98 0.56 -6.80
N PHE A 38 -9.96 0.96 -7.58
CA PHE A 38 -8.57 1.01 -7.12
C PHE A 38 -8.23 2.43 -6.67
N VAL A 39 -7.75 2.56 -5.45
CA VAL A 39 -7.40 3.85 -4.85
C VAL A 39 -5.88 3.95 -4.75
N VAL A 40 -5.34 5.10 -5.20
CA VAL A 40 -3.93 5.47 -5.00
C VAL A 40 -3.83 6.81 -4.31
N PRO A 41 -2.76 7.09 -3.54
CA PRO A 41 -2.53 8.42 -2.96
C PRO A 41 -2.52 9.50 -4.03
N LYS A 42 -1.85 9.24 -5.17
CA LYS A 42 -1.75 10.15 -6.31
C LYS A 42 -1.85 9.42 -7.63
N ALA A 43 -2.78 9.88 -8.49
CA ALA A 43 -2.87 9.51 -9.88
C ALA A 43 -2.35 10.65 -10.78
N TYR A 44 -1.89 10.30 -11.98
CA TYR A 44 -1.29 11.22 -12.95
C TYR A 44 -2.12 11.39 -14.21
N ASN A 45 -3.24 10.66 -14.32
CA ASN A 45 -4.21 10.66 -15.42
C ASN A 45 -3.71 10.02 -16.73
N ASP A 46 -2.66 9.22 -16.68
CA ASP A 46 -2.14 8.42 -17.80
C ASP A 46 -2.08 6.91 -17.45
N GLU A 47 -2.70 6.53 -16.34
CA GLU A 47 -2.82 5.13 -15.93
C GLU A 47 -3.80 4.35 -16.83
N ASP A 48 -3.51 3.05 -17.02
CA ASP A 48 -4.43 2.14 -17.72
C ASP A 48 -5.64 1.79 -16.85
N THR A 49 -6.75 2.50 -17.08
CA THR A 49 -8.02 2.31 -16.37
C THR A 49 -9.00 1.37 -17.08
N SER A 50 -8.55 0.64 -18.11
CA SER A 50 -9.43 -0.24 -18.92
C SER A 50 -10.12 -1.36 -18.14
N SER A 51 -9.58 -1.74 -16.99
CA SER A 51 -10.06 -2.84 -16.14
C SER A 51 -10.53 -2.40 -14.75
N ILE A 52 -10.50 -1.09 -14.44
CA ILE A 52 -10.80 -0.56 -13.11
C ILE A 52 -11.45 0.81 -13.14
N LYS A 53 -12.09 1.18 -12.02
CA LYS A 53 -12.29 2.57 -11.64
C LYS A 53 -11.10 3.00 -10.80
N LEU A 54 -10.29 3.95 -11.29
CA LEU A 54 -9.17 4.52 -10.52
C LEU A 54 -9.66 5.74 -9.72
N VAL A 55 -9.30 5.81 -8.44
CA VAL A 55 -9.59 6.94 -7.57
C VAL A 55 -8.29 7.55 -7.09
N ASN A 56 -8.11 8.84 -7.34
CA ASN A 56 -7.01 9.65 -6.82
C ASN A 56 -7.38 10.20 -5.44
N ALA A 57 -6.70 9.75 -4.39
CA ALA A 57 -6.98 10.21 -3.03
C ALA A 57 -6.74 11.73 -2.84
N SER A 58 -5.85 12.33 -3.65
CA SER A 58 -5.62 13.78 -3.63
C SER A 58 -6.83 14.61 -4.08
N ASP A 59 -7.78 14.02 -4.82
CA ASP A 59 -8.98 14.72 -5.32
C ASP A 59 -10.18 14.59 -4.39
N VAL A 60 -10.10 13.73 -3.38
CA VAL A 60 -11.21 13.47 -2.45
C VAL A 60 -11.34 14.61 -1.44
N GLU A 61 -12.52 15.19 -1.36
CA GLU A 61 -12.88 16.17 -0.34
C GLU A 61 -13.24 15.47 0.98
N ILE A 62 -12.75 16.02 2.09
CA ILE A 62 -12.99 15.46 3.42
C ILE A 62 -14.01 16.33 4.13
N ASP A 63 -15.16 15.77 4.51
CA ASP A 63 -16.11 16.47 5.38
C ASP A 63 -15.73 16.28 6.86
N ILE A 64 -14.93 17.23 7.37
CA ILE A 64 -14.54 17.25 8.79
C ILE A 64 -15.70 17.40 9.78
N ARG A 65 -16.90 17.80 9.31
CA ARG A 65 -18.10 17.91 10.14
C ARG A 65 -18.83 16.57 10.28
N ASN A 66 -18.42 15.57 9.50
CA ASN A 66 -18.99 14.24 9.58
C ASN A 66 -18.61 13.57 10.90
N THR A 67 -19.60 13.27 11.75
CA THR A 67 -19.40 12.67 13.08
C THR A 67 -18.67 11.32 13.01
N LYS A 68 -18.85 10.55 11.93
CA LYS A 68 -18.11 9.29 11.72
C LYS A 68 -16.64 9.53 11.43
N PHE A 69 -16.34 10.60 10.69
CA PHE A 69 -14.97 11.02 10.42
C PHE A 69 -14.27 11.45 11.73
N LEU A 70 -14.89 12.31 12.52
CA LEU A 70 -14.34 12.78 13.81
C LEU A 70 -14.09 11.64 14.79
N ASN A 71 -15.04 10.70 14.93
CA ASN A 71 -14.88 9.52 15.80
C ASN A 71 -13.74 8.58 15.36
N ASN A 72 -13.33 8.64 14.11
CA ASN A 72 -12.20 7.89 13.59
C ASN A 72 -10.87 8.63 13.78
N ILE A 73 -10.85 9.96 13.67
CA ILE A 73 -9.65 10.79 13.89
C ILE A 73 -9.07 10.53 15.29
N ASP A 74 -9.88 10.58 16.34
CA ASP A 74 -9.41 10.40 17.72
C ASP A 74 -8.68 9.07 17.95
N LYS A 75 -8.98 8.06 17.14
CA LYS A 75 -8.33 6.75 17.18
C LYS A 75 -7.06 6.67 16.32
N PHE A 76 -6.89 7.59 15.36
CA PHE A 76 -5.72 7.70 14.49
C PHE A 76 -4.67 8.69 14.99
N THR A 77 -4.98 9.55 15.96
CA THR A 77 -4.05 10.53 16.53
C THR A 77 -2.78 9.89 17.14
N TYR A 78 -2.79 8.59 17.34
CA TYR A 78 -1.62 7.82 17.81
C TYR A 78 -0.51 7.62 16.75
N ILE A 79 -0.74 8.01 15.50
CA ILE A 79 0.24 7.81 14.42
C ILE A 79 1.15 9.04 14.23
N GLN A 80 0.96 10.10 15.00
CA GLN A 80 1.97 11.16 15.10
C GLN A 80 3.15 10.72 15.99
N VAL A 81 3.75 9.59 15.62
CA VAL A 81 5.05 9.25 16.15
C VAL A 81 6.06 10.08 15.38
N LYS A 82 6.74 10.99 16.07
CA LYS A 82 7.98 11.59 15.61
C LYS A 82 9.03 10.47 15.47
N SER A 83 8.89 9.66 14.43
CA SER A 83 9.88 8.66 14.09
C SER A 83 10.94 9.33 13.22
N SER A 84 12.15 9.34 13.70
CA SER A 84 13.32 9.75 12.93
C SER A 84 13.77 8.69 11.91
N LEU A 85 13.07 7.56 11.79
CA LEU A 85 13.38 6.49 10.87
C LEU A 85 12.42 6.52 9.68
N ILE A 86 12.98 6.68 8.48
CA ILE A 86 12.23 6.68 7.22
C ILE A 86 12.57 5.40 6.49
N PRO A 87 11.61 4.49 6.28
CA PRO A 87 11.81 3.31 5.45
C PRO A 87 12.21 3.72 4.02
N TYR A 88 13.09 2.97 3.39
CA TYR A 88 13.53 3.15 2.00
C TYR A 88 14.44 4.37 1.71
N VAL A 89 14.92 5.08 2.72
CA VAL A 89 15.84 6.21 2.55
C VAL A 89 17.27 5.82 2.95
N GLY A 90 18.22 6.10 2.08
CA GLY A 90 19.63 5.85 2.33
C GLY A 90 20.25 6.80 3.39
N PRO A 91 21.38 6.43 4.03
CA PRO A 91 21.98 7.22 5.12
C PRO A 91 22.30 8.67 4.76
N LYS A 92 22.63 8.98 3.49
CA LYS A 92 22.95 10.34 3.02
C LYS A 92 21.69 11.20 2.87
N GLU A 93 20.61 10.62 2.35
CA GLU A 93 19.32 11.27 2.19
C GLU A 93 18.65 11.53 3.55
N TYR A 94 18.84 10.59 4.49
CA TYR A 94 18.37 10.73 5.86
C TYR A 94 19.01 11.93 6.59
N LYS A 95 20.31 12.15 6.43
CA LYS A 95 21.00 13.30 7.03
C LYS A 95 20.47 14.62 6.47
N SER A 96 20.29 14.73 5.16
CA SER A 96 19.69 15.89 4.49
C SER A 96 18.25 16.16 4.97
N TYR A 97 17.51 15.12 5.31
CA TYR A 97 16.16 15.22 5.85
C TYR A 97 16.15 15.78 7.28
N LEU A 98 17.02 15.32 8.16
CA LEU A 98 17.14 15.87 9.52
C LEU A 98 17.52 17.35 9.53
N GLU A 99 18.37 17.79 8.61
CA GLU A 99 18.76 19.19 8.43
C GLU A 99 17.56 20.06 7.98
N LYS A 100 16.65 19.53 7.14
CA LYS A 100 15.42 20.22 6.72
C LYS A 100 14.37 20.28 7.83
N LEU A 101 14.18 19.21 8.61
CA LEU A 101 13.24 19.23 9.74
C LEU A 101 13.58 20.26 10.80
N SER A 102 14.88 20.57 10.98
CA SER A 102 15.31 21.61 11.91
C SER A 102 15.02 23.04 11.42
N SER A 103 14.85 23.22 10.11
CA SER A 103 14.53 24.51 9.48
C SER A 103 13.01 24.75 9.26
N ASP A 104 12.21 23.67 9.09
CA ASP A 104 10.78 23.76 8.77
C ASP A 104 9.84 23.75 9.99
N SER A 105 10.38 23.66 11.21
CA SER A 105 9.59 23.57 12.45
C SER A 105 8.90 24.90 12.86
N ILE A 106 8.96 25.95 12.03
CA ILE A 106 8.42 27.29 12.37
C ILE A 106 7.23 27.72 11.50
N GLN A 107 6.88 27.01 10.44
CA GLN A 107 5.73 27.40 9.61
C GLN A 107 4.91 26.20 9.18
N LYS A 108 3.80 25.92 9.87
CA LYS A 108 2.48 25.53 9.32
C LYS A 108 1.49 25.12 10.40
N GLU A 109 1.04 26.08 11.19
CA GLU A 109 -0.31 26.04 11.76
C GLU A 109 -1.27 26.59 10.70
N SER A 110 -1.61 25.84 9.67
CA SER A 110 -2.69 26.30 8.79
C SER A 110 -3.17 25.22 7.82
N SER A 111 -3.64 24.08 8.30
CA SER A 111 -4.40 23.25 7.41
C SER A 111 -5.34 22.23 8.06
N ILE A 112 -5.82 22.51 9.26
CA ILE A 112 -6.94 21.74 9.86
C ILE A 112 -8.24 21.90 9.02
N TYR A 113 -8.29 22.88 8.13
CA TYR A 113 -9.44 23.22 7.29
C TYR A 113 -9.22 22.97 5.79
N ASN A 114 -8.20 22.25 5.39
CA ASN A 114 -8.02 21.96 3.96
C ASN A 114 -8.88 20.74 3.58
N PRO A 115 -9.93 20.92 2.77
CA PRO A 115 -10.84 19.82 2.41
C PRO A 115 -10.18 18.72 1.57
N LYS A 116 -8.94 18.93 1.12
CA LYS A 116 -8.16 17.96 0.33
C LYS A 116 -6.73 17.85 0.85
N TYR A 117 -6.19 16.63 0.83
CA TYR A 117 -4.79 16.38 1.10
C TYR A 117 -4.01 16.21 -0.21
N GLU A 118 -2.89 16.91 -0.33
CA GLU A 118 -1.93 16.64 -1.39
C GLU A 118 -1.03 15.47 -0.99
N PHE A 119 -0.90 14.50 -1.88
CA PHE A 119 0.01 13.38 -1.75
C PHE A 119 1.11 13.48 -2.79
N SER A 120 2.33 13.08 -2.42
CA SER A 120 3.41 12.91 -3.38
C SER A 120 3.31 11.58 -4.13
N GLY A 121 2.74 10.57 -3.49
CA GLY A 121 2.71 9.19 -3.95
C GLY A 121 4.09 8.53 -4.02
N LYS A 122 5.11 9.15 -3.38
CA LYS A 122 6.51 8.72 -3.43
C LYS A 122 6.96 8.15 -2.10
N TYR A 123 8.01 7.34 -2.13
CA TYR A 123 8.69 6.82 -0.93
C TYR A 123 9.69 7.87 -0.42
N GLY A 124 9.18 8.94 0.19
CA GLY A 124 9.97 10.09 0.63
C GLY A 124 9.94 10.31 2.14
N ALA A 125 10.47 11.46 2.54
CA ALA A 125 10.60 11.86 3.94
C ALA A 125 9.27 11.93 4.70
N ASN A 126 8.18 12.26 4.03
CA ASN A 126 6.84 12.42 4.60
C ASN A 126 5.97 11.16 4.45
N LEU A 127 6.59 10.00 4.15
CA LEU A 127 5.85 8.77 3.83
C LEU A 127 4.85 8.37 4.92
N LEU A 128 5.24 8.47 6.19
CA LEU A 128 4.38 8.10 7.31
C LEU A 128 3.21 9.08 7.49
N ASP A 129 3.44 10.37 7.24
CA ASP A 129 2.37 11.37 7.25
C ASP A 129 1.40 11.11 6.10
N GLU A 130 1.90 10.74 4.91
CA GLU A 130 1.05 10.36 3.78
C GLU A 130 0.23 9.11 4.10
N VAL A 131 0.82 8.09 4.72
CA VAL A 131 0.10 6.87 5.17
C VAL A 131 -1.03 7.22 6.14
N ALA A 132 -0.78 8.12 7.10
CA ALA A 132 -1.79 8.57 8.06
C ALA A 132 -2.92 9.34 7.37
N ARG A 133 -2.58 10.30 6.49
CA ARG A 133 -3.56 11.07 5.71
C ARG A 133 -4.36 10.18 4.76
N TYR A 134 -3.72 9.18 4.18
CA TYR A 134 -4.38 8.22 3.30
C TYR A 134 -5.47 7.43 4.04
N ALA A 135 -5.23 7.09 5.32
CA ALA A 135 -6.25 6.46 6.16
C ALA A 135 -7.46 7.39 6.43
N LEU A 136 -7.23 8.70 6.56
CA LEU A 136 -8.34 9.66 6.72
C LEU A 136 -9.18 9.76 5.45
N VAL A 137 -8.53 9.88 4.29
CA VAL A 137 -9.21 9.91 2.98
C VAL A 137 -9.96 8.60 2.71
N ALA A 138 -9.38 7.45 3.09
CA ALA A 138 -10.03 6.16 2.95
C ALA A 138 -11.34 6.04 3.73
N THR A 139 -11.47 6.75 4.86
CA THR A 139 -12.73 6.84 5.61
C THR A 139 -13.83 7.47 4.77
N GLU A 140 -13.53 8.57 4.07
CA GLU A 140 -14.49 9.28 3.22
C GLU A 140 -14.87 8.46 1.99
N ILE A 141 -13.86 7.89 1.30
CA ILE A 141 -14.09 7.00 0.14
C ILE A 141 -15.01 5.84 0.53
N ALA A 142 -14.77 5.21 1.68
CA ALA A 142 -15.58 4.08 2.14
C ALA A 142 -17.03 4.43 2.51
N GLN A 143 -17.37 5.71 2.65
CA GLN A 143 -18.75 6.18 2.88
C GLN A 143 -19.46 6.54 1.58
N THR A 144 -18.73 6.89 0.54
CA THR A 144 -19.26 7.36 -0.74
C THR A 144 -19.25 6.30 -1.84
N GLU A 145 -18.31 5.35 -1.79
CA GLU A 145 -18.21 4.27 -2.76
C GLU A 145 -19.05 3.07 -2.37
N ASP A 146 -19.58 2.37 -3.37
CA ASP A 146 -20.33 1.14 -3.19
C ASP A 146 -19.45 -0.10 -3.48
N PHE A 147 -19.23 -0.93 -2.46
CA PHE A 147 -18.38 -2.11 -2.53
C PHE A 147 -18.80 -3.19 -1.54
N ASP A 148 -18.32 -4.40 -1.75
CA ASP A 148 -18.66 -5.57 -0.95
C ASP A 148 -17.51 -5.95 0.01
N ILE A 149 -16.25 -5.70 -0.39
CA ILE A 149 -15.05 -6.08 0.33
C ILE A 149 -13.94 -5.06 0.15
N ILE A 150 -13.08 -4.92 1.16
CA ILE A 150 -11.89 -4.07 1.16
C ILE A 150 -10.66 -4.93 0.97
N HIS A 151 -9.72 -4.49 0.11
CA HIS A 151 -8.46 -5.15 -0.15
C HIS A 151 -7.32 -4.15 -0.06
N ALA A 152 -6.39 -4.33 0.89
CA ALA A 152 -5.28 -3.42 1.13
C ALA A 152 -3.93 -4.13 0.91
N HIS A 153 -3.01 -3.47 0.19
CA HIS A 153 -1.74 -4.02 -0.25
C HIS A 153 -0.56 -3.42 0.50
N ASP A 154 0.14 -4.23 1.27
CA ASP A 154 1.29 -3.90 2.11
C ASP A 154 1.00 -2.81 3.16
N TRP A 155 1.94 -2.60 4.05
CA TRP A 155 1.81 -1.76 5.24
C TRP A 155 1.43 -0.30 4.95
N LEU A 156 1.79 0.23 3.78
CA LEU A 156 1.45 1.60 3.35
C LEU A 156 -0.06 1.82 3.26
N THR A 157 -0.82 0.76 3.02
CA THR A 157 -2.27 0.84 2.80
C THR A 157 -3.09 0.19 3.91
N TYR A 158 -2.46 -0.52 4.85
CA TYR A 158 -3.20 -1.22 5.91
C TYR A 158 -4.01 -0.26 6.79
N SER A 159 -3.44 0.90 7.13
CA SER A 159 -4.17 1.92 7.89
C SER A 159 -5.40 2.43 7.13
N ALA A 160 -5.30 2.60 5.81
CA ALA A 160 -6.43 2.96 4.95
C ALA A 160 -7.50 1.85 4.94
N GLY A 161 -7.08 0.57 4.80
CA GLY A 161 -7.99 -0.57 4.89
C GLY A 161 -8.73 -0.66 6.22
N ILE A 162 -8.03 -0.44 7.34
CA ILE A 162 -8.63 -0.43 8.69
C ILE A 162 -9.65 0.71 8.82
N ALA A 163 -9.32 1.90 8.31
CA ALA A 163 -10.20 3.06 8.33
C ALA A 163 -11.47 2.81 7.52
N ALA A 164 -11.33 2.29 6.31
CA ALA A 164 -12.44 1.91 5.45
C ALA A 164 -13.33 0.84 6.09
N LYS A 165 -12.74 -0.20 6.72
CA LYS A 165 -13.49 -1.22 7.47
C LYS A 165 -14.32 -0.61 8.60
N LYS A 166 -13.73 0.30 9.38
CA LYS A 166 -14.43 0.98 10.48
C LYS A 166 -15.58 1.86 9.98
N ALA A 167 -15.38 2.55 8.85
CA ALA A 167 -16.38 3.45 8.29
C ALA A 167 -17.56 2.71 7.66
N SER A 168 -17.30 1.60 6.95
CA SER A 168 -18.30 0.87 6.16
C SER A 168 -18.88 -0.37 6.83
N GLY A 169 -18.16 -0.96 7.79
CA GLY A 169 -18.47 -2.27 8.37
C GLY A 169 -18.21 -3.46 7.43
N LYS A 170 -17.61 -3.22 6.26
CA LYS A 170 -17.30 -4.27 5.28
C LYS A 170 -16.04 -5.05 5.66
N PRO A 171 -15.91 -6.33 5.24
CA PRO A 171 -14.75 -7.15 5.54
C PRO A 171 -13.47 -6.61 4.89
N LEU A 172 -12.35 -6.77 5.59
CA LEU A 172 -11.02 -6.36 5.17
C LEU A 172 -10.14 -7.57 4.89
N VAL A 173 -9.57 -7.60 3.70
CA VAL A 173 -8.45 -8.47 3.33
C VAL A 173 -7.20 -7.63 3.24
N VAL A 174 -6.12 -8.05 3.89
CA VAL A 174 -4.79 -7.46 3.68
C VAL A 174 -3.93 -8.43 2.89
N HIS A 175 -3.13 -7.89 1.97
CA HIS A 175 -2.26 -8.67 1.10
C HIS A 175 -0.81 -8.25 1.36
N THR A 176 0.00 -9.20 1.81
CA THR A 176 1.40 -9.00 2.17
C THR A 176 2.29 -9.49 1.03
N HIS A 177 2.91 -8.55 0.33
CA HIS A 177 3.89 -8.84 -0.73
C HIS A 177 5.29 -9.00 -0.18
N ALA A 178 5.64 -8.22 0.86
CA ALA A 178 6.87 -8.35 1.63
C ALA A 178 6.64 -7.87 3.06
N THR A 179 7.31 -8.47 4.01
CA THR A 179 7.31 -8.05 5.42
C THR A 179 8.53 -7.20 5.75
N GLU A 180 8.52 -6.56 6.91
CA GLU A 180 9.71 -5.86 7.39
C GLU A 180 10.90 -6.81 7.59
N PHE A 181 10.66 -8.09 7.92
CA PHE A 181 11.70 -9.11 8.00
C PHE A 181 12.33 -9.42 6.64
N ASP A 182 11.60 -9.31 5.54
CA ASP A 182 12.15 -9.48 4.18
C ASP A 182 13.06 -8.30 3.80
N ARG A 183 12.80 -7.09 4.36
CA ARG A 183 13.54 -5.87 4.06
C ARG A 183 14.77 -5.67 4.93
N SER A 184 14.69 -6.01 6.21
CA SER A 184 15.71 -5.68 7.23
C SER A 184 16.24 -6.87 8.02
N GLY A 185 15.81 -8.10 7.68
CA GLY A 185 16.17 -9.29 8.44
C GLY A 185 15.67 -9.20 9.88
N GLU A 186 16.53 -9.50 10.85
CA GLU A 186 16.18 -9.43 12.27
C GLU A 186 16.25 -7.99 12.84
N ASN A 187 16.78 -7.02 12.09
CA ASN A 187 16.89 -5.63 12.53
C ASN A 187 15.69 -4.81 12.08
N VAL A 188 14.51 -5.23 12.50
CA VAL A 188 13.24 -4.66 12.07
C VAL A 188 13.03 -3.21 12.54
N ASN A 189 12.47 -2.37 11.66
CA ASN A 189 11.92 -1.08 12.03
C ASN A 189 10.63 -1.30 12.84
N SER A 190 10.66 -0.98 14.13
CA SER A 190 9.55 -1.23 15.04
C SER A 190 8.25 -0.54 14.63
N LEU A 191 8.31 0.62 13.98
CA LEU A 191 7.14 1.35 13.52
C LEU A 191 6.47 0.62 12.35
N VAL A 192 7.25 0.19 11.35
CA VAL A 192 6.73 -0.57 10.20
C VAL A 192 6.19 -1.93 10.67
N TYR A 193 6.95 -2.63 11.53
CA TYR A 193 6.49 -3.87 12.15
C TYR A 193 5.11 -3.72 12.82
N ASN A 194 4.93 -2.65 13.61
CA ASN A 194 3.66 -2.41 14.29
C ASN A 194 2.52 -2.08 13.31
N LEU A 195 2.78 -1.32 12.25
CA LEU A 195 1.80 -1.05 11.20
C LEU A 195 1.38 -2.33 10.47
N GLU A 196 2.35 -3.19 10.12
CA GLU A 196 2.09 -4.49 9.52
C GLU A 196 1.26 -5.39 10.44
N LYS A 197 1.70 -5.52 11.69
CA LYS A 197 1.02 -6.34 12.70
C LYS A 197 -0.42 -5.88 12.91
N ASN A 198 -0.63 -4.58 13.14
CA ASN A 198 -1.96 -4.01 13.35
C ASN A 198 -2.88 -4.24 12.14
N GLY A 199 -2.34 -4.11 10.93
CA GLY A 199 -3.09 -4.39 9.69
C GLY A 199 -3.55 -5.84 9.61
N MET A 200 -2.63 -6.77 9.85
CA MET A 200 -2.91 -8.21 9.82
C MET A 200 -3.87 -8.64 10.95
N GLU A 201 -3.74 -8.07 12.16
CA GLU A 201 -4.65 -8.35 13.27
C GLU A 201 -6.07 -7.85 13.00
N ALA A 202 -6.22 -6.65 12.43
CA ALA A 202 -7.51 -6.04 12.13
C ALA A 202 -8.23 -6.67 10.94
N ALA A 203 -7.49 -7.32 10.03
CA ALA A 203 -8.05 -7.97 8.84
C ALA A 203 -8.89 -9.20 9.17
N ASP A 204 -9.88 -9.50 8.34
CA ASP A 204 -10.65 -10.74 8.39
C ASP A 204 -9.88 -11.89 7.75
N LYS A 205 -9.10 -11.60 6.70
CA LYS A 205 -8.15 -12.52 6.07
C LYS A 205 -6.84 -11.80 5.72
N VAL A 206 -5.75 -12.56 5.74
CA VAL A 206 -4.41 -12.13 5.37
C VAL A 206 -3.94 -13.01 4.21
N ILE A 207 -3.65 -12.40 3.08
CA ILE A 207 -3.05 -13.08 1.93
C ILE A 207 -1.53 -12.90 2.01
N ALA A 208 -0.80 -14.01 1.93
CA ALA A 208 0.65 -14.05 1.82
C ALA A 208 1.03 -14.54 0.42
N VAL A 209 1.97 -13.88 -0.25
CA VAL A 209 2.39 -14.23 -1.62
C VAL A 209 3.17 -15.55 -1.72
N SER A 210 3.58 -16.11 -0.60
CA SER A 210 4.30 -17.39 -0.55
C SER A 210 4.09 -18.11 0.79
N ASN A 211 4.40 -19.40 0.84
CA ASN A 211 4.45 -20.13 2.10
C ASN A 211 5.54 -19.61 3.04
N LEU A 212 6.64 -19.08 2.50
CA LEU A 212 7.68 -18.43 3.30
C LEU A 212 7.11 -17.18 4.00
N THR A 213 6.48 -16.28 3.26
CA THR A 213 5.81 -15.08 3.81
C THR A 213 4.74 -15.46 4.81
N ARG A 214 3.93 -16.50 4.52
CA ARG A 214 2.93 -17.04 5.45
C ARG A 214 3.57 -17.47 6.78
N ASN A 215 4.67 -18.19 6.73
CA ASN A 215 5.36 -18.65 7.93
C ASN A 215 5.96 -17.48 8.74
N ILE A 216 6.49 -16.46 8.07
CA ILE A 216 6.94 -15.22 8.74
C ILE A 216 5.77 -14.55 9.46
N ILE A 217 4.63 -14.37 8.78
CA ILE A 217 3.44 -13.75 9.36
C ILE A 217 2.96 -14.50 10.62
N ILE A 218 2.92 -15.82 10.57
CA ILE A 218 2.48 -16.63 11.72
C ILE A 218 3.51 -16.58 12.84
N ASN A 219 4.79 -16.80 12.54
CA ASN A 219 5.81 -17.04 13.57
C ASN A 219 6.40 -15.75 14.14
N LYS A 220 6.54 -14.69 13.30
CA LYS A 220 7.18 -13.43 13.72
C LYS A 220 6.17 -12.36 14.15
N TYR A 221 4.97 -12.34 13.54
CA TYR A 221 3.90 -11.41 13.91
C TYR A 221 2.87 -12.01 14.85
N GLY A 222 2.84 -13.33 15.03
CA GLY A 222 1.91 -14.03 15.92
C GLY A 222 0.46 -14.03 15.41
N ILE A 223 0.27 -13.93 14.09
CA ILE A 223 -1.06 -13.91 13.48
C ILE A 223 -1.66 -15.33 13.48
N ASN A 224 -2.95 -15.43 13.82
CA ASN A 224 -3.67 -16.71 13.80
C ASN A 224 -3.54 -17.39 12.43
N PRO A 225 -3.03 -18.64 12.36
CA PRO A 225 -2.86 -19.38 11.10
C PRO A 225 -4.13 -19.52 10.26
N ASP A 226 -5.31 -19.57 10.87
CA ASP A 226 -6.60 -19.70 10.18
C ASP A 226 -6.99 -18.45 9.39
N LYS A 227 -6.39 -17.31 9.72
CA LYS A 227 -6.56 -16.05 8.97
C LYS A 227 -5.64 -15.96 7.76
N VAL A 228 -4.53 -16.70 7.74
CA VAL A 228 -3.46 -16.51 6.75
C VAL A 228 -3.57 -17.55 5.63
N VAL A 229 -3.75 -17.07 4.40
CA VAL A 229 -3.86 -17.90 3.20
C VAL A 229 -2.72 -17.57 2.25
N THR A 230 -2.08 -18.57 1.68
CA THR A 230 -1.08 -18.37 0.63
C THR A 230 -1.76 -18.28 -0.74
N VAL A 231 -1.51 -17.17 -1.44
CA VAL A 231 -1.88 -16.96 -2.84
C VAL A 231 -0.64 -16.48 -3.58
N HIS A 232 -0.07 -17.34 -4.41
CA HIS A 232 1.15 -17.00 -5.14
C HIS A 232 0.91 -15.91 -6.18
N ASN A 233 1.90 -15.02 -6.34
CA ASN A 233 1.92 -14.11 -7.47
C ASN A 233 2.03 -14.91 -8.77
N ALA A 234 1.42 -14.39 -9.83
CA ALA A 234 1.46 -14.96 -11.16
C ALA A 234 2.01 -13.94 -12.16
N VAL A 235 2.37 -14.40 -13.32
CA VAL A 235 2.76 -13.58 -14.46
C VAL A 235 1.84 -13.85 -15.63
N GLU A 236 1.57 -12.84 -16.44
CA GLU A 236 0.92 -13.05 -17.73
C GLU A 236 1.93 -13.70 -18.66
N PRO A 237 1.59 -14.83 -19.33
CA PRO A 237 2.50 -15.47 -20.27
C PRO A 237 2.91 -14.45 -21.34
N ALA A 238 4.21 -14.29 -21.57
CA ALA A 238 4.68 -13.45 -22.66
C ALA A 238 4.17 -14.02 -23.99
N ASP A 239 3.60 -13.17 -24.83
CA ASP A 239 3.28 -13.51 -26.22
C ASP A 239 4.59 -13.85 -26.92
N ASN A 240 4.83 -15.16 -27.14
CA ASN A 240 6.06 -15.68 -27.77
C ASN A 240 6.26 -15.21 -29.22
N LYS A 241 5.34 -14.38 -29.75
CA LYS A 241 5.40 -13.90 -31.13
C LYS A 241 6.57 -12.99 -31.45
N ASN A 242 7.24 -12.42 -30.41
CA ASN A 242 8.35 -11.48 -30.59
C ASN A 242 9.65 -11.90 -29.89
N ILE A 243 9.77 -13.15 -29.44
CA ILE A 243 11.05 -13.68 -28.97
C ILE A 243 11.85 -14.07 -30.23
N GLU A 244 12.52 -13.09 -30.81
CA GLU A 244 13.63 -13.39 -31.73
C GLU A 244 14.62 -14.29 -30.98
N ASN A 245 15.03 -15.38 -31.64
CA ASN A 245 16.03 -16.30 -31.12
C ASN A 245 17.31 -15.52 -30.82
N VAL A 246 17.43 -15.00 -29.60
CA VAL A 246 18.69 -14.36 -29.13
C VAL A 246 19.75 -15.46 -29.07
N LYS A 247 20.62 -15.49 -30.07
CA LYS A 247 21.76 -16.39 -30.12
C LYS A 247 22.66 -16.07 -28.94
N LYS A 248 22.87 -17.03 -28.05
CA LYS A 248 23.90 -16.91 -27.00
C LYS A 248 25.27 -16.87 -27.67
N ASN A 249 25.99 -15.78 -27.50
CA ASN A 249 27.37 -15.66 -27.96
C ASN A 249 28.39 -16.23 -26.94
N VAL A 250 27.92 -16.89 -25.89
CA VAL A 250 28.72 -17.49 -24.83
C VAL A 250 28.46 -19.00 -24.76
N LYS A 251 29.51 -19.81 -24.60
CA LYS A 251 29.42 -21.28 -24.48
C LYS A 251 29.09 -21.74 -23.06
N GLU A 252 29.38 -20.88 -22.08
CA GLU A 252 29.22 -21.15 -20.66
C GLU A 252 27.76 -21.17 -20.26
N LYS A 253 27.46 -21.83 -19.14
CA LYS A 253 26.16 -21.72 -18.48
C LYS A 253 26.01 -20.32 -17.90
N VAL A 254 24.95 -19.63 -18.28
CA VAL A 254 24.65 -18.28 -17.77
C VAL A 254 23.58 -18.38 -16.70
N VAL A 255 23.87 -17.85 -15.52
CA VAL A 255 22.91 -17.62 -14.46
C VAL A 255 22.66 -16.11 -14.37
N THR A 256 21.43 -15.69 -14.59
CA THR A 256 21.06 -14.28 -14.52
C THR A 256 20.31 -14.03 -13.21
N PHE A 257 20.77 -13.03 -12.44
CA PHE A 257 20.07 -12.48 -11.29
C PHE A 257 19.48 -11.12 -11.70
N LEU A 258 18.17 -10.95 -11.50
CA LEU A 258 17.46 -9.69 -11.72
C LEU A 258 16.84 -9.27 -10.39
N GLY A 259 17.30 -8.18 -9.80
CA GLY A 259 16.82 -7.68 -8.51
C GLY A 259 17.43 -6.32 -8.16
N ARG A 260 17.01 -5.76 -7.02
CA ARG A 260 17.61 -4.58 -6.39
C ARG A 260 18.56 -4.98 -5.28
#